data_33dfea10eaf4dc21a38b7c0df544a912
#
_entry.id   33dfea10eaf4dc21a38b7c0df544a912
#
_cell.length_a   1.000
_cell.length_b   1.000
_cell.length_c   1.000
_cell.angle_alpha   90.00
_cell.angle_beta   90.00
_cell.angle_gamma   90.00
#
_symmetry.space_group_name_H-M   'P 1'
#
loop_
_entity.id
_entity.type
_entity.pdbx_description
1 polymer ?
#
loop_
_entity_poly.entity_id
_entity_poly.type
_entity_poly.pdbx_seq_one_letter_code
_entity_poly.pdbx_strand_id
1 'polypeptide(L)'
;MYEHYFTKINRKTIQAVRLEYGKLGEKYVLKTFEGEENPNGLFLHNSIFPREEIFDGEQRMLKKVLETRIQLIEERWILKTNNNL
;
A
#
# COMPACT_ATOMS: atom_id res chain seq x y z
N MET A 1 -8.92 -4.68 8.54
CA MET A 1 -8.07 -4.66 7.33
C MET A 1 -6.61 -4.83 7.70
N TYR A 2 -5.80 -5.19 6.71
CA TYR A 2 -4.35 -5.26 6.86
C TYR A 2 -3.71 -4.06 6.19
N GLU A 3 -2.57 -3.63 6.69
CA GLU A 3 -1.81 -2.52 6.14
C GLU A 3 -0.36 -2.94 5.92
N HIS A 4 0.16 -2.64 4.75
CA HIS A 4 1.59 -2.75 4.46
C HIS A 4 2.09 -1.38 4.02
N TYR A 5 3.15 -0.90 4.67
CA TYR A 5 3.69 0.43 4.42
C TYR A 5 5.12 0.31 3.89
N PHE A 6 5.35 0.88 2.71
CA PHE A 6 6.64 0.84 2.03
C PHE A 6 7.18 2.25 1.86
N THR A 7 8.50 2.38 1.97
CA THR A 7 9.17 3.64 1.67
C THR A 7 10.33 3.42 0.73
N LYS A 8 10.69 4.49 0.02
CA LYS A 8 11.85 4.51 -0.87
C LYS A 8 12.45 5.90 -0.83
N ILE A 9 13.76 5.96 -0.53
CA ILE A 9 14.46 7.23 -0.52
C ILE A 9 14.80 7.60 -1.96
N ASN A 10 14.39 8.82 -2.36
CA ASN A 10 14.68 9.37 -3.67
C ASN A 10 15.25 10.77 -3.49
N ARG A 11 16.58 10.87 -3.54
CA ARG A 11 17.30 12.13 -3.28
C ARG A 11 16.99 12.64 -1.88
N LYS A 12 16.29 13.80 -1.77
CA LYS A 12 15.96 14.42 -0.47
C LYS A 12 14.56 14.09 0.01
N THR A 13 13.81 13.28 -0.75
CA THR A 13 12.45 12.95 -0.40
C THR A 13 12.33 11.48 -0.03
N ILE A 14 11.36 11.17 0.81
CA ILE A 14 11.00 9.79 1.13
C ILE A 14 9.64 9.54 0.49
N GLN A 15 9.64 8.74 -0.56
CA GLN A 15 8.41 8.31 -1.20
C GLN A 15 7.77 7.20 -0.38
N ALA A 16 6.46 7.17 -0.35
CA ALA A 16 5.72 6.20 0.45
C ALA A 16 4.56 5.59 -0.34
N VAL A 17 4.35 4.31 -0.11
CA VAL A 17 3.19 3.57 -0.63
C VAL A 17 2.58 2.81 0.53
N ARG A 18 1.27 2.95 0.72
CA ARG A 18 0.52 2.20 1.71
C ARG A 18 -0.52 1.35 1.01
N LEU A 19 -0.50 0.06 1.30
CA LEU A 19 -1.50 -0.89 0.85
C LEU A 19 -2.42 -1.21 2.01
N GLU A 20 -3.72 -1.05 1.83
CA GLU A 20 -4.72 -1.49 2.79
C GLU A 20 -5.63 -2.49 2.08
N TYR A 21 -5.83 -3.64 2.68
CA TYR A 21 -6.66 -4.66 2.05
C TYR A 21 -7.42 -5.49 3.07
N GLY A 22 -8.51 -6.06 2.62
CA GLY A 22 -9.35 -6.90 3.45
C GLY A 22 -10.76 -7.02 2.92
N LYS A 23 -11.62 -7.57 3.76
CA LYS A 23 -13.02 -7.75 3.44
C LYS A 23 -13.80 -6.48 3.76
N LEU A 24 -14.62 -6.05 2.81
CA LEU A 24 -15.50 -4.90 2.97
C LEU A 24 -16.91 -5.30 2.51
N GLY A 25 -17.80 -5.56 3.46
CA GLY A 25 -19.10 -6.14 3.15
C GLY A 25 -18.94 -7.57 2.62
N GLU A 26 -19.49 -7.85 1.45
CA GLU A 26 -19.38 -9.16 0.79
C GLU A 26 -18.25 -9.23 -0.23
N LYS A 27 -17.52 -8.14 -0.40
CA LYS A 27 -16.42 -8.03 -1.35
C LYS A 27 -15.09 -7.91 -0.63
N TYR A 28 -14.03 -8.05 -1.39
CA TYR A 28 -12.65 -7.85 -0.93
C TYR A 28 -12.07 -6.67 -1.68
N VAL A 29 -11.30 -5.86 -0.99
CA VAL A 29 -10.79 -4.61 -1.54
C VAL A 29 -9.30 -4.47 -1.27
N LEU A 30 -8.59 -3.92 -2.26
CA LEU A 30 -7.21 -3.46 -2.11
C LEU A 30 -7.17 -1.98 -2.43
N LYS A 31 -6.74 -1.18 -1.46
CA LYS A 31 -6.55 0.27 -1.63
C LYS A 31 -5.06 0.57 -1.67
N THR A 32 -4.64 1.33 -2.65
CA THR A 32 -3.25 1.77 -2.78
C THR A 32 -3.18 3.27 -2.62
N PHE A 33 -2.45 3.70 -1.60
CA PHE A 33 -2.20 5.12 -1.32
C PHE A 33 -0.75 5.42 -1.70
N GLU A 34 -0.55 6.46 -2.48
CA GLU A 34 0.78 6.91 -2.87
C GLU A 34 1.02 8.32 -2.36
N GLY A 35 2.24 8.59 -1.92
CA GLY A 35 2.57 9.90 -1.39
C GLY A 35 4.02 10.01 -0.96
N GLU A 36 4.26 10.92 -0.04
CA GLU A 36 5.57 11.16 0.52
C GLU A 36 5.48 11.27 2.03
N GLU A 37 6.57 10.96 2.72
CA GLU A 37 6.69 11.29 4.14
C GLU A 37 7.26 12.70 4.27
N ASN A 38 6.68 13.49 5.19
CA ASN A 38 7.28 14.75 5.56
C ASN A 38 8.43 14.52 6.56
N PRO A 39 9.21 15.57 6.92
CA PRO A 39 10.31 15.40 7.87
C PRO A 39 9.89 14.88 9.24
N ASN A 40 8.62 14.99 9.61
CA ASN A 40 8.09 14.48 10.87
C ASN A 40 7.60 13.03 10.76
N GLY A 41 7.75 12.40 9.59
CA GLY A 41 7.33 11.02 9.37
C GLY A 41 5.85 10.86 9.05
N LEU A 42 5.13 11.94 8.77
CA LEU A 42 3.72 11.87 8.41
C LEU A 42 3.57 11.60 6.92
N PHE A 43 2.66 10.70 6.60
CA PHE A 43 2.34 10.35 5.22
C PHE A 43 1.47 11.44 4.58
N LEU A 44 1.92 11.97 3.45
CA LEU A 44 1.20 12.96 2.66
C LEU A 44 0.78 12.34 1.33
N HIS A 45 -0.51 12.27 1.08
CA HIS A 45 -1.05 11.68 -0.14
C HIS A 45 -0.75 12.54 -1.37
N ASN A 46 -0.40 11.89 -2.48
CA ASN A 46 -0.27 12.57 -3.78
C ASN A 46 -1.64 12.83 -4.41
N SER A 47 -2.65 12.07 -4.00
CA SER A 47 -4.00 12.16 -4.51
C SER A 47 -4.99 12.13 -3.36
N ILE A 48 -6.12 12.80 -3.53
CA ILE A 48 -7.19 12.82 -2.53
C ILE A 48 -7.78 11.40 -2.36
N PHE A 49 -7.85 10.63 -3.43
CA PHE A 49 -8.44 9.31 -3.41
C PHE A 49 -7.39 8.23 -3.66
N PRO A 50 -7.41 7.13 -2.91
CA PRO A 50 -6.57 5.98 -3.21
C PRO A 50 -7.02 5.30 -4.50
N ARG A 51 -6.11 4.57 -5.13
CA ARG A 51 -6.49 3.63 -6.16
C ARG A 51 -7.12 2.43 -5.47
N GLU A 52 -8.30 2.03 -5.92
CA GLU A 52 -9.06 0.96 -5.29
C GLU A 52 -9.39 -0.13 -6.30
N GLU A 53 -9.16 -1.38 -5.91
CA GLU A 53 -9.51 -2.55 -6.69
C GLU A 53 -10.42 -3.45 -5.86
N ILE A 54 -11.50 -3.95 -6.48
CA ILE A 54 -12.49 -4.79 -5.83
C ILE A 54 -12.42 -6.20 -6.41
N PHE A 55 -12.45 -7.19 -5.53
CA PHE A 55 -12.35 -8.60 -5.90
C PHE A 55 -13.52 -9.39 -5.36
N ASP A 56 -13.92 -10.43 -6.11
CA ASP A 56 -15.00 -11.31 -5.69
C ASP A 56 -14.56 -12.35 -4.65
N GLY A 57 -13.27 -12.63 -4.54
CA GLY A 57 -12.75 -13.63 -3.62
C GLY A 57 -11.47 -13.18 -2.95
N GLU A 58 -11.28 -13.71 -1.73
CA GLU A 58 -10.11 -13.39 -0.93
C GLU A 58 -8.80 -13.79 -1.63
N GLN A 59 -8.77 -14.95 -2.26
CA GLN A 59 -7.55 -15.44 -2.90
C GLN A 59 -7.11 -14.55 -4.06
N ARG A 60 -8.06 -14.01 -4.82
CA ARG A 60 -7.74 -13.08 -5.91
C ARG A 60 -7.16 -11.78 -5.36
N MET A 61 -7.73 -11.27 -4.28
CA MET A 61 -7.20 -10.10 -3.59
C MET A 61 -5.79 -10.35 -3.08
N LEU A 62 -5.58 -11.47 -2.36
CA LEU A 62 -4.26 -11.80 -1.80
C LEU A 62 -3.21 -12.01 -2.88
N LYS A 63 -3.59 -12.60 -4.02
CA LYS A 63 -2.69 -12.73 -5.16
C LYS A 63 -2.22 -11.37 -5.66
N LYS A 64 -3.15 -10.42 -5.78
CA LYS A 64 -2.80 -9.07 -6.23
C LYS A 64 -1.94 -8.34 -5.21
N VAL A 65 -2.23 -8.50 -3.92
CA VAL A 65 -1.40 -7.94 -2.85
C VAL A 65 0.02 -8.48 -2.94
N LEU A 66 0.16 -9.80 -3.11
CA LEU A 66 1.48 -10.43 -3.20
C LEU A 66 2.25 -9.94 -4.44
N GLU A 67 1.60 -9.88 -5.59
CA GLU A 67 2.21 -9.38 -6.82
C GLU A 67 2.70 -7.94 -6.65
N THR A 68 1.88 -7.10 -6.02
CA THR A 68 2.22 -5.70 -5.78
C THR A 68 3.42 -5.58 -4.84
N ARG A 69 3.44 -6.38 -3.77
CA ARG A 69 4.57 -6.39 -2.83
C ARG A 69 5.87 -6.83 -3.51
N ILE A 70 5.81 -7.90 -4.29
CA ILE A 70 6.99 -8.39 -5.02
C ILE A 70 7.52 -7.31 -5.96
N GLN A 71 6.63 -6.65 -6.69
CA GLN A 71 7.02 -5.56 -7.59
C GLN A 71 7.70 -4.43 -6.84
N LEU A 72 7.14 -4.00 -5.71
CA LEU A 72 7.72 -2.94 -4.89
C LEU A 72 9.11 -3.32 -4.38
N ILE A 73 9.28 -4.55 -3.89
CA ILE A 73 10.57 -5.04 -3.41
C ILE A 73 11.59 -5.09 -4.54
N GLU A 74 11.20 -5.55 -5.74
CA GLU A 74 12.06 -5.56 -6.91
C GLU A 74 12.48 -4.15 -7.32
N GLU A 75 11.62 -3.16 -7.12
CA GLU A 75 11.91 -1.75 -7.37
C GLU A 75 12.64 -1.08 -6.20
N ARG A 76 13.10 -1.86 -5.22
CA ARG A 76 13.90 -1.44 -4.08
C ARG A 76 13.16 -0.63 -3.03
N TRP A 77 11.84 -0.80 -2.95
CA TRP A 77 11.08 -0.27 -1.83
C TRP A 77 11.33 -1.12 -0.58
N ILE A 78 11.31 -0.47 0.57
CA ILE A 78 11.53 -1.13 1.86
C ILE A 78 10.22 -1.23 2.61
N LEU A 79 9.86 -2.44 3.01
CA LEU A 79 8.68 -2.66 3.85
C LEU A 79 8.99 -2.18 5.26
N LYS A 80 8.25 -1.18 5.73
CA LYS A 80 8.42 -0.59 7.06
C LYS A 80 7.50 -1.19 8.09
N THR A 81 6.23 -1.39 7.75
CA THR A 81 5.25 -1.95 8.67
C THR A 81 4.32 -2.92 7.94
N ASN A 82 3.81 -3.87 8.72
CA ASN A 82 2.90 -4.89 8.25
C ASN A 82 1.88 -5.12 9.37
N ASN A 83 0.83 -4.31 9.39
CA ASN A 83 -0.12 -4.25 10.49
C ASN A 83 -1.50 -4.77 10.11
N ASN A 84 -2.18 -5.32 11.11
CA ASN A 84 -3.60 -5.61 11.05
C ASN A 84 -4.34 -4.42 11.67
N LEU A 85 -5.14 -3.74 10.87
CA LEU A 85 -5.86 -2.55 11.31
C LEU A 85 -7.14 -2.90 12.07
#